data_7191b3ef56e1f020e6244f952650b9e2
#
_entry.id   7191b3ef56e1f020e6244f952650b9e2
#
_cell.length_a   1.000
_cell.length_b   1.000
_cell.length_c   1.000
_cell.angle_alpha   90.00
_cell.angle_beta   90.00
_cell.angle_gamma   90.00
#
_symmetry.space_group_name_H-M   'P 1'
#
loop_
_entity.id
_entity.type
_entity.pdbx_description
1 polymer ?
#
loop_
_entity_poly.entity_id
_entity_poly.type
_entity_poly.pdbx_seq_one_letter_code
_entity_poly.pdbx_strand_id
1 'polypeptide(L)'
;SSPPMTLYHIQWKFRDEVRPRFGVMRGREFLMKDGYNFDLNKEAAMHSYNRHMVSYLRTYERMGMKAIPMRADSGPIGGEDTHEFLVLADTGESEVFFDRNILDLSLGDKEIDYNNWDECASIFKEWTTPYARTDETHNPELFAKIPDERQMTSRGIEVGQIFYFGTKYSESMNAKVSTPNDGEVPVHMGSHGIGVSRMVGAIIEASHDDNGIIWPEAVSPFGVGIVNLKQGDDQADLAC
;
A
#
# COMPACT_ATOMS: atom_id res chain seq x y z
N SER A 1 -0.56 22.98 -16.11
CA SER A 1 0.11 22.80 -14.81
C SER A 1 1.55 22.38 -15.07
N SER A 2 2.48 22.92 -14.33
CA SER A 2 3.91 22.58 -14.42
C SER A 2 4.31 21.67 -13.25
N PRO A 3 5.30 20.77 -13.42
CA PRO A 3 5.88 20.03 -12.31
C PRO A 3 6.45 20.93 -11.19
N PRO A 4 6.48 20.48 -9.92
CA PRO A 4 6.06 19.16 -9.49
C PRO A 4 4.54 18.98 -9.46
N MET A 5 4.04 17.81 -9.86
CA MET A 5 2.61 17.50 -9.80
C MET A 5 2.37 16.04 -9.46
N THR A 6 1.26 15.77 -8.78
CA THR A 6 0.74 14.43 -8.55
C THR A 6 -0.67 14.34 -9.11
N LEU A 7 -0.92 13.31 -9.90
CA LEU A 7 -2.23 12.99 -10.46
C LEU A 7 -2.69 11.64 -9.93
N TYR A 8 -3.99 11.47 -9.78
CA TYR A 8 -4.55 10.18 -9.38
C TYR A 8 -5.94 9.97 -10.00
N HIS A 9 -6.33 8.72 -10.09
CA HIS A 9 -7.71 8.33 -10.34
C HIS A 9 -8.07 7.04 -9.59
N ILE A 10 -9.35 6.80 -9.42
CA ILE A 10 -9.91 5.56 -8.90
C ILE A 10 -10.89 5.06 -9.95
N GLN A 11 -10.57 3.92 -10.57
CA GLN A 11 -11.39 3.38 -11.66
C GLN A 11 -11.22 1.87 -11.81
N TRP A 12 -12.11 1.27 -12.58
CA TRP A 12 -12.03 -0.11 -12.99
C TRP A 12 -10.82 -0.36 -13.88
N LYS A 13 -10.12 -1.46 -13.60
CA LYS A 13 -9.02 -1.99 -14.41
C LYS A 13 -9.41 -3.33 -14.98
N PHE A 14 -8.91 -3.59 -16.18
CA PHE A 14 -9.04 -4.85 -16.87
C PHE A 14 -7.65 -5.39 -17.18
N ARG A 15 -7.36 -6.61 -16.73
CA ARG A 15 -6.10 -7.30 -17.01
C ARG A 15 -6.37 -8.70 -17.50
N ASP A 16 -5.56 -9.18 -18.42
CA ASP A 16 -5.60 -10.56 -18.89
C ASP A 16 -4.93 -11.50 -17.87
N GLU A 17 -5.59 -11.63 -16.70
CA GLU A 17 -5.09 -12.51 -15.64
C GLU A 17 -5.25 -13.97 -16.09
N VAL A 18 -4.12 -14.67 -16.20
CA VAL A 18 -4.05 -16.05 -16.69
C VAL A 18 -4.68 -17.03 -15.69
N ARG A 19 -4.58 -16.74 -14.39
CA ARG A 19 -5.07 -17.60 -13.31
C ARG A 19 -5.89 -16.81 -12.28
N PRO A 20 -7.13 -16.38 -12.63
CA PRO A 20 -8.02 -15.77 -11.66
C PRO A 20 -8.29 -16.74 -10.51
N ARG A 21 -8.20 -16.25 -9.28
CA ARG A 21 -8.39 -17.04 -8.07
C ARG A 21 -8.66 -16.17 -6.86
N PHE A 22 -9.10 -16.80 -5.76
CA PHE A 22 -9.38 -16.13 -4.49
C PHE A 22 -10.39 -14.98 -4.59
N GLY A 23 -11.45 -15.15 -5.40
CA GLY A 23 -12.53 -14.16 -5.53
C GLY A 23 -12.01 -12.79 -5.94
N VAL A 24 -12.27 -11.77 -5.11
CA VAL A 24 -11.87 -10.38 -5.36
C VAL A 24 -10.37 -10.12 -5.24
N MET A 25 -9.59 -11.10 -4.78
CA MET A 25 -8.16 -10.93 -4.55
C MET A 25 -7.35 -10.89 -5.85
N ARG A 26 -7.73 -11.74 -6.83
CA ARG A 26 -7.02 -11.85 -8.11
C ARG A 26 -8.00 -12.13 -9.25
N GLY A 27 -8.62 -11.09 -9.79
CA GLY A 27 -9.56 -11.14 -10.89
C GLY A 27 -9.04 -10.43 -12.13
N ARG A 28 -9.84 -10.50 -13.21
CA ARG A 28 -9.59 -9.80 -14.48
C ARG A 28 -10.17 -8.39 -14.51
N GLU A 29 -11.13 -8.12 -13.66
CA GLU A 29 -11.80 -6.84 -13.49
C GLU A 29 -11.75 -6.46 -12.00
N PHE A 30 -11.21 -5.29 -11.67
CA PHE A 30 -11.06 -4.84 -10.30
C PHE A 30 -10.95 -3.32 -10.20
N LEU A 31 -11.34 -2.77 -9.08
CA LEU A 31 -11.18 -1.36 -8.79
C LEU A 31 -9.78 -1.09 -8.21
N MET A 32 -9.09 -0.12 -8.78
CA MET A 32 -7.77 0.31 -8.33
C MET A 32 -7.70 1.83 -8.21
N LYS A 33 -7.02 2.31 -7.18
CA LYS A 33 -6.53 3.69 -7.09
C LYS A 33 -5.11 3.72 -7.63
N ASP A 34 -4.88 4.50 -8.66
CA ASP A 34 -3.55 4.80 -9.17
C ASP A 34 -3.17 6.24 -8.84
N GLY A 35 -1.89 6.47 -8.55
CA GLY A 35 -1.30 7.78 -8.43
C GLY A 35 -0.01 7.86 -9.23
N TYR A 36 0.29 9.04 -9.76
CA TYR A 36 1.48 9.30 -10.57
C TYR A 36 2.08 10.63 -10.16
N ASN A 37 3.38 10.67 -9.88
CA ASN A 37 4.09 11.91 -9.66
C ASN A 37 5.01 12.22 -10.85
N PHE A 38 5.19 13.52 -11.09
CA PHE A 38 6.05 14.08 -12.12
C PHE A 38 6.85 15.20 -11.47
N ASP A 39 8.15 14.99 -11.33
CA ASP A 39 9.05 15.87 -10.59
C ASP A 39 10.22 16.32 -11.47
N LEU A 40 10.85 17.45 -11.13
CA LEU A 40 11.91 18.07 -11.94
C LEU A 40 13.27 17.40 -11.76
N ASN A 41 13.48 16.73 -10.62
CA ASN A 41 14.74 16.08 -10.27
C ASN A 41 14.52 14.91 -9.31
N LYS A 42 15.57 14.15 -9.07
CA LYS A 42 15.53 12.96 -8.18
C LYS A 42 15.13 13.32 -6.75
N GLU A 43 15.61 14.43 -6.20
CA GLU A 43 15.34 14.83 -4.82
C GLU A 43 13.85 15.09 -4.60
N ALA A 44 13.22 15.87 -5.50
CA ALA A 44 11.79 16.12 -5.48
C ALA A 44 10.97 14.83 -5.67
N ALA A 45 11.41 13.94 -6.56
CA ALA A 45 10.76 12.65 -6.79
C ALA A 45 10.85 11.74 -5.56
N MET A 46 11.97 11.73 -4.84
CA MET A 46 12.11 11.00 -3.58
C MET A 46 11.22 11.58 -2.48
N HIS A 47 11.04 12.90 -2.43
CA HIS A 47 10.05 13.49 -1.54
C HIS A 47 8.63 13.02 -1.89
N SER A 48 8.26 13.02 -3.17
CA SER A 48 6.98 12.49 -3.64
C SER A 48 6.81 11.01 -3.27
N TYR A 49 7.86 10.20 -3.37
CA TYR A 49 7.87 8.79 -2.95
C TYR A 49 7.63 8.64 -1.45
N ASN A 50 8.35 9.41 -0.62
CA ASN A 50 8.20 9.40 0.83
C ASN A 50 6.78 9.82 1.25
N ARG A 51 6.22 10.86 0.61
CA ARG A 51 4.83 11.29 0.83
C ARG A 51 3.82 10.18 0.54
N HIS A 52 4.01 9.43 -0.55
CA HIS A 52 3.14 8.29 -0.87
C HIS A 52 3.28 7.17 0.15
N MET A 53 4.50 6.85 0.61
CA MET A 53 4.72 5.90 1.70
C MET A 53 3.90 6.30 2.93
N VAL A 54 4.07 7.51 3.41
CA VAL A 54 3.39 8.02 4.61
C VAL A 54 1.87 8.06 4.43
N SER A 55 1.40 8.51 3.26
CA SER A 55 -0.03 8.54 2.94
C SER A 55 -0.66 7.14 2.91
N TYR A 56 0.05 6.15 2.38
CA TYR A 56 -0.44 4.76 2.32
C TYR A 56 -0.47 4.13 3.72
N LEU A 57 0.58 4.30 4.52
CA LEU A 57 0.58 3.88 5.92
C LEU A 57 -0.63 4.46 6.68
N ARG A 58 -0.86 5.75 6.56
CA ARG A 58 -2.01 6.44 7.16
C ARG A 58 -3.35 5.87 6.65
N THR A 59 -3.44 5.60 5.37
CA THR A 59 -4.66 5.06 4.76
C THR A 59 -5.01 3.69 5.34
N TYR A 60 -4.03 2.79 5.45
CA TYR A 60 -4.24 1.46 6.00
C TYR A 60 -4.55 1.50 7.49
N GLU A 61 -3.84 2.31 8.28
CA GLU A 61 -4.13 2.47 9.71
C GLU A 61 -5.56 3.00 9.96
N ARG A 62 -6.03 3.96 9.15
CA ARG A 62 -7.41 4.46 9.24
C ARG A 62 -8.47 3.39 8.94
N MET A 63 -8.12 2.36 8.21
CA MET A 63 -9.00 1.20 7.97
C MET A 63 -8.87 0.11 9.03
N GLY A 64 -8.07 0.35 10.08
CA GLY A 64 -7.81 -0.64 11.11
C GLY A 64 -6.88 -1.78 10.66
N MET A 65 -6.10 -1.56 9.60
CA MET A 65 -5.18 -2.55 9.06
C MET A 65 -3.72 -2.21 9.33
N LYS A 66 -2.93 -3.24 9.64
CA LYS A 66 -1.47 -3.18 9.65
C LYS A 66 -0.94 -3.65 8.29
N ALA A 67 -0.63 -2.71 7.40
CA ALA A 67 0.06 -3.02 6.15
C ALA A 67 1.54 -2.64 6.30
N ILE A 68 2.43 -3.63 6.12
CA ILE A 68 3.87 -3.48 6.32
C ILE A 68 4.49 -3.10 4.97
N PRO A 69 5.21 -1.97 4.87
CA PRO A 69 5.98 -1.65 3.68
C PRO A 69 7.20 -2.57 3.58
N MET A 70 7.25 -3.38 2.55
CA MET A 70 8.34 -4.33 2.31
C MET A 70 9.07 -3.98 1.04
N ARG A 71 10.40 -4.02 1.08
CA ARG A 71 11.19 -3.87 -0.13
C ARG A 71 10.89 -5.03 -1.07
N ALA A 72 10.55 -4.72 -2.31
CA ALA A 72 10.12 -5.67 -3.31
C ALA A 72 10.90 -5.51 -4.62
N ASP A 73 10.76 -6.46 -5.53
CA ASP A 73 11.25 -6.34 -6.90
C ASP A 73 10.28 -5.51 -7.73
N SER A 74 10.80 -4.66 -8.60
CA SER A 74 9.97 -3.83 -9.47
C SER A 74 9.40 -4.58 -10.69
N GLY A 75 9.84 -5.81 -10.90
CA GLY A 75 9.40 -6.67 -12.00
C GLY A 75 9.58 -6.03 -13.38
N PRO A 76 8.71 -6.37 -14.34
CA PRO A 76 8.76 -5.83 -15.71
C PRO A 76 8.57 -4.30 -15.80
N ILE A 77 7.88 -3.72 -14.82
CA ILE A 77 7.70 -2.26 -14.73
C ILE A 77 9.06 -1.59 -14.57
N GLY A 78 9.95 -2.19 -13.76
CA GLY A 78 11.27 -1.66 -13.45
C GLY A 78 11.19 -0.43 -12.56
N GLY A 79 12.34 0.06 -12.13
CA GLY A 79 12.49 1.22 -11.25
C GLY A 79 13.70 1.06 -10.35
N GLU A 80 14.09 2.16 -9.69
CA GLU A 80 15.23 2.18 -8.79
C GLU A 80 14.83 1.76 -7.37
N ASP A 81 13.63 2.18 -6.94
CA ASP A 81 13.08 1.87 -5.61
C ASP A 81 11.61 1.47 -5.71
N THR A 82 11.25 0.43 -4.96
CA THR A 82 9.87 -0.03 -4.84
C THR A 82 9.60 -0.65 -3.48
N HIS A 83 8.41 -0.40 -2.94
CA HIS A 83 7.89 -1.03 -1.74
C HIS A 83 6.47 -1.52 -1.97
N GLU A 84 6.22 -2.76 -1.59
CA GLU A 84 4.89 -3.33 -1.49
C GLU A 84 4.36 -3.18 -0.06
N PHE A 85 3.07 -2.95 0.07
CA PHE A 85 2.38 -2.94 1.36
C PHE A 85 1.65 -4.26 1.53
N LEU A 86 2.06 -5.02 2.54
CA LEU A 86 1.59 -6.38 2.78
C LEU A 86 0.84 -6.48 4.11
N VAL A 87 -0.37 -6.99 4.04
CA VAL A 87 -1.18 -7.36 5.21
C VAL A 87 -0.91 -8.83 5.50
N LEU A 88 -0.52 -9.15 6.74
CA LEU A 88 -0.23 -10.53 7.12
C LEU A 88 -1.52 -11.34 7.18
N ALA A 89 -1.53 -12.47 6.47
CA ALA A 89 -2.63 -13.43 6.46
C ALA A 89 -2.11 -14.78 5.96
N ASP A 90 -2.56 -15.89 6.56
CA ASP A 90 -2.11 -17.23 6.20
C ASP A 90 -2.43 -17.60 4.74
N THR A 91 -3.49 -17.01 4.20
CA THR A 91 -3.91 -17.16 2.80
C THR A 91 -3.15 -16.27 1.82
N GLY A 92 -2.22 -15.44 2.30
CA GLY A 92 -1.41 -14.54 1.48
C GLY A 92 -0.61 -15.28 0.41
N GLU A 93 -0.45 -14.67 -0.78
CA GLU A 93 0.29 -15.27 -1.89
C GLU A 93 1.80 -15.07 -1.76
N SER A 94 2.25 -13.98 -1.14
CA SER A 94 3.68 -13.64 -0.98
C SER A 94 4.24 -14.21 0.33
N GLU A 95 5.39 -14.87 0.26
CA GLU A 95 6.18 -15.16 1.45
C GLU A 95 6.97 -13.91 1.84
N VAL A 96 7.01 -13.61 3.14
CA VAL A 96 7.60 -12.36 3.64
C VAL A 96 8.49 -12.62 4.84
N PHE A 97 9.58 -11.85 4.90
CA PHE A 97 10.63 -11.95 5.93
C PHE A 97 10.82 -10.57 6.56
N PHE A 98 10.65 -10.45 7.87
CA PHE A 98 10.73 -9.15 8.51
C PHE A 98 11.18 -9.19 9.97
N ASP A 99 11.67 -8.06 10.44
CA ASP A 99 11.95 -7.82 11.86
C ASP A 99 10.64 -7.52 12.59
N ARG A 100 10.34 -8.29 13.65
CA ARG A 100 9.13 -8.15 14.47
C ARG A 100 8.87 -6.70 14.92
N ASN A 101 9.93 -5.93 15.18
CA ASN A 101 9.79 -4.54 15.66
C ASN A 101 8.98 -3.65 14.71
N ILE A 102 8.86 -4.01 13.43
CA ILE A 102 8.04 -3.24 12.49
C ILE A 102 6.54 -3.29 12.85
N LEU A 103 6.13 -4.32 13.57
CA LEU A 103 4.73 -4.46 14.03
C LEU A 103 4.36 -3.45 15.11
N ASP A 104 5.34 -2.93 15.84
CA ASP A 104 5.14 -1.96 16.92
C ASP A 104 5.08 -0.51 16.40
N LEU A 105 5.47 -0.29 15.13
CA LEU A 105 5.41 1.03 14.50
C LEU A 105 3.98 1.43 14.20
N SER A 106 3.63 2.68 14.46
CA SER A 106 2.33 3.28 14.11
C SER A 106 2.49 4.78 13.91
N LEU A 107 1.69 5.34 13.02
CA LEU A 107 1.56 6.80 12.88
C LEU A 107 0.63 7.38 13.96
N GLY A 108 -0.26 6.55 14.53
CA GLY A 108 -1.24 6.97 15.55
C GLY A 108 -2.05 8.19 15.10
N ASP A 109 -2.32 9.11 16.02
CA ASP A 109 -3.04 10.36 15.74
C ASP A 109 -2.13 11.52 15.37
N LYS A 110 -0.85 11.25 15.05
CA LYS A 110 0.12 12.28 14.70
C LYS A 110 -0.37 13.11 13.51
N GLU A 111 -0.46 14.42 13.66
CA GLU A 111 -0.60 15.33 12.53
C GLU A 111 0.72 15.34 11.75
N ILE A 112 0.63 15.18 10.43
CA ILE A 112 1.78 15.09 9.54
C ILE A 112 1.66 16.18 8.48
N ASP A 113 2.67 17.02 8.35
CA ASP A 113 2.79 17.94 7.22
C ASP A 113 3.45 17.23 6.04
N TYR A 114 2.63 16.80 5.08
CA TYR A 114 3.08 16.13 3.86
C TYR A 114 3.92 17.03 2.93
N ASN A 115 4.01 18.34 3.19
CA ASN A 115 4.89 19.25 2.45
C ASN A 115 6.25 19.41 3.14
N ASN A 116 6.38 18.95 4.37
CA ASN A 116 7.65 18.93 5.09
C ASN A 116 8.49 17.71 4.65
N TRP A 117 9.54 17.99 3.90
CA TRP A 117 10.42 16.96 3.32
C TRP A 117 11.13 16.13 4.39
N ASP A 118 11.64 16.79 5.40
CA ASP A 118 12.39 16.13 6.49
C ASP A 118 11.47 15.24 7.33
N GLU A 119 10.24 15.67 7.58
CA GLU A 119 9.28 14.88 8.33
C GLU A 119 8.88 13.62 7.55
N CYS A 120 8.53 13.75 6.28
CA CYS A 120 8.21 12.60 5.43
C CYS A 120 9.41 11.64 5.30
N ALA A 121 10.62 12.17 5.14
CA ALA A 121 11.84 11.36 5.04
C ALA A 121 12.16 10.65 6.37
N SER A 122 11.92 11.30 7.51
CA SER A 122 12.11 10.69 8.83
C SER A 122 11.15 9.51 9.05
N ILE A 123 9.86 9.68 8.73
CA ILE A 123 8.88 8.60 8.82
C ILE A 123 9.23 7.47 7.86
N PHE A 124 9.57 7.79 6.62
CA PHE A 124 10.03 6.78 5.65
C PHE A 124 11.20 5.96 6.20
N LYS A 125 12.22 6.62 6.74
CA LYS A 125 13.38 5.98 7.34
C LYS A 125 13.02 5.10 8.53
N GLU A 126 12.15 5.56 9.41
CA GLU A 126 11.67 4.79 10.56
C GLU A 126 11.04 3.47 10.13
N TRP A 127 10.14 3.51 9.13
CA TRP A 127 9.42 2.34 8.64
C TRP A 127 10.24 1.41 7.73
N THR A 128 11.34 1.89 7.15
CA THR A 128 12.20 1.10 6.25
C THR A 128 13.54 0.70 6.87
N THR A 129 13.84 1.14 8.09
CA THR A 129 15.05 0.74 8.82
C THR A 129 14.98 -0.71 9.32
N PRO A 130 13.87 -1.20 9.92
CA PRO A 130 13.73 -2.61 10.21
C PRO A 130 13.73 -3.43 8.91
N TYR A 131 14.35 -4.61 8.96
CA TYR A 131 14.34 -5.50 7.80
C TYR A 131 12.89 -5.91 7.47
N ALA A 132 12.47 -5.69 6.24
CA ALA A 132 11.19 -6.16 5.73
C ALA A 132 11.29 -6.35 4.20
N ARG A 133 11.13 -7.60 3.73
CA ARG A 133 11.31 -7.96 2.33
C ARG A 133 10.36 -9.08 1.89
N THR A 134 9.97 -9.03 0.62
CA THR A 134 9.36 -10.16 -0.07
C THR A 134 10.41 -11.22 -0.39
N ASP A 135 10.00 -12.43 -0.73
CA ASP A 135 10.88 -13.54 -1.09
C ASP A 135 11.84 -13.19 -2.23
N GLU A 136 11.38 -12.44 -3.24
CA GLU A 136 12.21 -12.02 -4.39
C GLU A 136 13.40 -11.14 -4.00
N THR A 137 13.27 -10.37 -2.93
CA THR A 137 14.33 -9.48 -2.44
C THR A 137 14.95 -9.95 -1.13
N HIS A 138 14.53 -11.12 -0.63
CA HIS A 138 15.06 -11.69 0.61
C HIS A 138 16.57 -11.91 0.54
N ASN A 139 17.25 -11.52 1.61
CA ASN A 139 18.69 -11.75 1.78
C ASN A 139 18.94 -12.47 3.10
N PRO A 140 19.22 -13.80 3.06
CA PRO A 140 19.41 -14.60 4.27
C PRO A 140 20.55 -14.12 5.17
N GLU A 141 21.64 -13.58 4.59
CA GLU A 141 22.78 -13.08 5.38
C GLU A 141 22.42 -11.81 6.17
N LEU A 142 21.59 -10.94 5.60
CA LEU A 142 21.10 -9.74 6.31
C LEU A 142 20.02 -10.13 7.31
N PHE A 143 19.15 -11.06 6.97
CA PHE A 143 18.10 -11.54 7.87
C PHE A 143 18.69 -12.23 9.11
N ALA A 144 19.73 -13.04 8.95
CA ALA A 144 20.44 -13.70 10.04
C ALA A 144 21.16 -12.74 11.02
N LYS A 145 21.27 -11.44 10.70
CA LYS A 145 21.81 -10.43 11.63
C LYS A 145 20.75 -9.93 12.62
N ILE A 146 19.49 -10.21 12.39
CA ILE A 146 18.41 -9.91 13.31
C ILE A 146 18.43 -10.96 14.43
N PRO A 147 18.25 -10.59 15.70
CA PRO A 147 18.10 -11.57 16.78
C PRO A 147 16.99 -12.56 16.48
N ASP A 148 17.22 -13.86 16.77
CA ASP A 148 16.32 -14.97 16.40
C ASP A 148 14.87 -14.74 16.87
N GLU A 149 14.69 -14.20 18.06
CA GLU A 149 13.37 -13.89 18.63
C GLU A 149 12.62 -12.76 17.91
N ARG A 150 13.30 -12.04 17.03
CA ARG A 150 12.73 -10.97 16.20
C ARG A 150 12.59 -11.35 14.73
N GLN A 151 13.19 -12.45 14.30
CA GLN A 151 13.06 -12.93 12.94
C GLN A 151 11.65 -13.48 12.71
N MET A 152 10.93 -12.91 11.76
CA MET A 152 9.58 -13.33 11.42
C MET A 152 9.52 -13.74 9.95
N THR A 153 8.88 -14.88 9.72
CA THR A 153 8.48 -15.34 8.39
C THR A 153 6.98 -15.57 8.39
N SER A 154 6.30 -15.08 7.39
CA SER A 154 4.83 -15.18 7.29
C SER A 154 4.41 -15.16 5.83
N ARG A 155 3.11 -15.19 5.61
CA ARG A 155 2.51 -14.92 4.31
C ARG A 155 1.80 -13.57 4.37
N GLY A 156 1.74 -12.88 3.22
CA GLY A 156 1.12 -11.58 3.11
C GLY A 156 0.29 -11.40 1.85
N ILE A 157 -0.70 -10.54 1.96
CA ILE A 157 -1.54 -10.08 0.87
C ILE A 157 -1.06 -8.69 0.48
N GLU A 158 -0.58 -8.53 -0.76
CA GLU A 158 -0.22 -7.24 -1.30
C GLU A 158 -1.48 -6.37 -1.51
N VAL A 159 -1.56 -5.25 -0.82
CA VAL A 159 -2.70 -4.31 -0.88
C VAL A 159 -2.36 -3.01 -1.60
N GLY A 160 -1.09 -2.73 -1.81
CA GLY A 160 -0.62 -1.59 -2.59
C GLY A 160 0.86 -1.63 -2.84
N GLN A 161 1.31 -0.79 -3.76
CA GLN A 161 2.71 -0.69 -4.15
C GLN A 161 3.06 0.73 -4.57
N ILE A 162 4.27 1.14 -4.27
CA ILE A 162 4.82 2.41 -4.71
C ILE A 162 6.12 2.19 -5.48
N PHE A 163 6.29 2.93 -6.58
CA PHE A 163 7.44 2.84 -7.47
C PHE A 163 8.08 4.20 -7.72
N TYR A 164 9.38 4.22 -7.79
CA TYR A 164 10.15 5.30 -8.37
C TYR A 164 10.86 4.81 -9.64
N PHE A 165 10.58 5.42 -10.78
CA PHE A 165 11.08 5.00 -12.11
C PHE A 165 12.29 5.80 -12.59
N GLY A 166 12.69 6.86 -11.89
CA GLY A 166 13.64 7.81 -12.43
C GLY A 166 13.11 8.48 -13.71
N THR A 167 13.91 8.51 -14.74
CA THR A 167 13.59 9.08 -16.05
C THR A 167 13.31 8.03 -17.13
N LYS A 168 13.23 6.74 -16.75
CA LYS A 168 13.10 5.60 -17.68
C LYS A 168 12.01 5.80 -18.74
N TYR A 169 10.81 6.19 -18.30
CA TYR A 169 9.68 6.37 -19.20
C TYR A 169 9.66 7.75 -19.88
N SER A 170 10.01 8.80 -19.16
CA SER A 170 10.03 10.16 -19.70
C SER A 170 11.06 10.31 -20.81
N GLU A 171 12.23 9.71 -20.70
CA GLU A 171 13.23 9.69 -21.77
C GLU A 171 12.72 8.93 -23.00
N SER A 172 12.17 7.73 -22.80
CA SER A 172 11.63 6.91 -23.91
C SER A 172 10.49 7.60 -24.65
N MET A 173 9.69 8.41 -23.95
CA MET A 173 8.55 9.14 -24.52
C MET A 173 8.92 10.57 -24.94
N ASN A 174 10.16 11.00 -24.74
CA ASN A 174 10.60 12.38 -24.90
C ASN A 174 9.74 13.39 -24.11
N ALA A 175 9.28 12.97 -22.91
CA ALA A 175 8.48 13.79 -22.03
C ALA A 175 9.39 14.70 -21.19
N LYS A 176 9.56 15.91 -21.66
CA LYS A 176 10.45 16.93 -21.08
C LYS A 176 9.68 18.16 -20.64
N VAL A 177 10.24 18.88 -19.71
CA VAL A 177 9.74 20.18 -19.25
C VAL A 177 10.86 21.21 -19.26
N SER A 178 10.51 22.44 -19.62
CA SER A 178 11.45 23.55 -19.57
C SER A 178 11.62 24.04 -18.14
N THR A 179 12.84 24.18 -17.71
CA THR A 179 13.20 24.77 -16.42
C THR A 179 13.92 26.10 -16.63
N PRO A 180 13.87 27.05 -15.67
CA PRO A 180 14.54 28.33 -15.81
C PRO A 180 16.07 28.25 -15.97
N ASN A 181 16.69 27.24 -15.37
CA ASN A 181 18.15 27.16 -15.24
C ASN A 181 18.78 26.08 -16.12
N ASP A 182 18.07 24.96 -16.37
CA ASP A 182 18.65 23.76 -16.97
C ASP A 182 18.13 23.46 -18.40
N GLY A 183 17.31 24.36 -18.96
CA GLY A 183 16.68 24.16 -20.26
C GLY A 183 15.58 23.07 -20.18
N GLU A 184 15.55 22.16 -21.15
CA GLU A 184 14.61 21.04 -21.16
C GLU A 184 15.19 19.83 -20.44
N VAL A 185 14.50 19.36 -19.40
CA VAL A 185 14.87 18.16 -18.62
C VAL A 185 13.78 17.10 -18.71
N PRO A 186 14.14 15.80 -18.76
CA PRO A 186 13.15 14.73 -18.63
C PRO A 186 12.58 14.72 -17.22
N VAL A 187 11.27 14.48 -17.09
CA VAL A 187 10.63 14.44 -15.77
C VAL A 187 10.97 13.13 -15.03
N HIS A 188 11.23 13.24 -13.74
CA HIS A 188 11.29 12.07 -12.86
C HIS A 188 9.89 11.60 -12.53
N MET A 189 9.65 10.30 -12.64
CA MET A 189 8.31 9.72 -12.53
C MET A 189 8.25 8.64 -11.45
N GLY A 190 7.09 8.55 -10.81
CA GLY A 190 6.70 7.42 -9.97
C GLY A 190 5.25 7.02 -10.23
N SER A 191 4.91 5.79 -9.87
CA SER A 191 3.56 5.24 -9.92
C SER A 191 3.22 4.57 -8.59
N HIS A 192 1.99 4.76 -8.13
CA HIS A 192 1.59 4.34 -6.80
C HIS A 192 0.17 3.79 -6.82
N GLY A 193 -0.01 2.51 -6.52
CA GLY A 193 -1.29 1.81 -6.62
C GLY A 193 -1.81 1.29 -5.29
N ILE A 194 -3.14 1.30 -5.12
CA ILE A 194 -3.87 0.59 -4.07
C ILE A 194 -4.93 -0.28 -4.72
N GLY A 195 -4.93 -1.57 -4.40
CA GLY A 195 -5.92 -2.53 -4.87
C GLY A 195 -7.22 -2.42 -4.06
N VAL A 196 -8.10 -1.49 -4.43
CA VAL A 196 -9.33 -1.19 -3.68
C VAL A 196 -10.23 -2.42 -3.53
N SER A 197 -10.47 -3.17 -4.62
CA SER A 197 -11.26 -4.41 -4.54
C SER A 197 -10.58 -5.47 -3.67
N ARG A 198 -9.26 -5.62 -3.80
CA ARG A 198 -8.46 -6.58 -3.02
C ARG A 198 -8.47 -6.24 -1.53
N MET A 199 -8.57 -4.96 -1.18
CA MET A 199 -8.62 -4.49 0.20
C MET A 199 -9.74 -5.15 1.01
N VAL A 200 -10.92 -5.34 0.40
CA VAL A 200 -12.04 -6.00 1.06
C VAL A 200 -11.65 -7.43 1.48
N GLY A 201 -11.05 -8.19 0.57
CA GLY A 201 -10.56 -9.53 0.87
C GLY A 201 -9.45 -9.53 1.90
N ALA A 202 -8.49 -8.60 1.82
CA ALA A 202 -7.39 -8.51 2.77
C ALA A 202 -7.87 -8.18 4.20
N ILE A 203 -8.88 -7.32 4.35
CA ILE A 203 -9.50 -7.02 5.65
C ILE A 203 -10.15 -8.30 6.23
N ILE A 204 -10.91 -9.03 5.42
CA ILE A 204 -11.57 -10.26 5.85
C ILE A 204 -10.54 -11.31 6.27
N GLU A 205 -9.52 -11.54 5.46
CA GLU A 205 -8.48 -12.54 5.74
C GLU A 205 -7.66 -12.20 7.01
N ALA A 206 -7.45 -10.92 7.28
CA ALA A 206 -6.73 -10.46 8.48
C ALA A 206 -7.63 -10.34 9.73
N SER A 207 -8.95 -10.36 9.58
CA SER A 207 -9.91 -10.02 10.65
C SER A 207 -11.11 -10.95 10.64
N HIS A 208 -10.87 -12.23 10.95
CA HIS A 208 -11.92 -13.26 11.11
C HIS A 208 -11.54 -14.25 12.21
N ASP A 209 -12.52 -15.05 12.63
CA ASP A 209 -12.34 -16.22 13.45
C ASP A 209 -13.18 -17.40 12.90
N ASP A 210 -13.26 -18.50 13.65
CA ASP A 210 -14.04 -19.70 13.27
C ASP A 210 -15.55 -19.42 13.14
N ASN A 211 -16.06 -18.32 13.69
CA ASN A 211 -17.46 -17.92 13.64
C ASN A 211 -17.78 -16.98 12.49
N GLY A 212 -16.78 -16.34 11.86
CA GLY A 212 -16.96 -15.49 10.71
C GLY A 212 -16.08 -14.23 10.68
N ILE A 213 -16.54 -13.24 9.92
CA ILE A 213 -15.81 -11.98 9.68
C ILE A 213 -15.93 -11.07 10.90
N ILE A 214 -14.80 -10.50 11.32
CA ILE A 214 -14.72 -9.48 12.37
C ILE A 214 -14.27 -8.18 11.71
N TRP A 215 -15.23 -7.32 11.32
CA TRP A 215 -14.91 -6.06 10.70
C TRP A 215 -14.19 -5.11 11.68
N PRO A 216 -13.03 -4.53 11.32
CA PRO A 216 -12.50 -3.38 12.04
C PRO A 216 -13.56 -2.26 12.10
N GLU A 217 -13.72 -1.60 13.25
CA GLU A 217 -14.75 -0.58 13.46
C GLU A 217 -14.75 0.50 12.37
N ALA A 218 -13.57 0.92 11.94
CA ALA A 218 -13.40 1.97 10.93
C ALA A 218 -13.97 1.63 9.55
N VAL A 219 -14.17 0.35 9.24
CA VAL A 219 -14.70 -0.15 7.95
C VAL A 219 -15.95 -1.00 8.12
N SER A 220 -16.48 -1.09 9.34
CA SER A 220 -17.75 -1.74 9.59
C SER A 220 -18.90 -0.96 8.96
N PRO A 221 -19.78 -1.61 8.16
CA PRO A 221 -20.87 -0.91 7.50
C PRO A 221 -21.92 -0.36 8.49
N PHE A 222 -21.98 -0.92 9.71
CA PHE A 222 -22.93 -0.51 10.75
C PHE A 222 -22.25 -0.61 12.13
N GLY A 223 -22.53 0.35 13.00
CA GLY A 223 -22.13 0.28 14.42
C GLY A 223 -22.93 -0.76 15.21
N VAL A 224 -24.17 -1.00 14.81
CA VAL A 224 -25.09 -2.00 15.41
C VAL A 224 -25.94 -2.61 14.31
N GLY A 225 -26.07 -3.94 14.30
CA GLY A 225 -27.01 -4.67 13.45
C GLY A 225 -28.17 -5.21 14.28
N ILE A 226 -29.40 -4.96 13.87
CA ILE A 226 -30.61 -5.51 14.49
C ILE A 226 -31.29 -6.42 13.47
N VAL A 227 -31.64 -7.62 13.92
CA VAL A 227 -32.36 -8.60 13.08
C VAL A 227 -33.71 -8.89 13.70
N ASN A 228 -34.80 -8.56 13.00
CA ASN A 228 -36.14 -8.92 13.41
C ASN A 228 -36.41 -10.38 13.12
N LEU A 229 -36.49 -11.22 14.16
CA LEU A 229 -36.79 -12.66 14.05
C LEU A 229 -38.30 -12.96 14.00
N LYS A 230 -39.17 -11.96 14.21
CA LYS A 230 -40.62 -12.09 14.23
C LYS A 230 -41.30 -11.04 13.34
N GLN A 231 -41.00 -11.09 12.05
CA GLN A 231 -41.62 -10.18 11.08
C GLN A 231 -43.15 -10.30 11.11
N GLY A 232 -43.86 -9.17 11.21
CA GLY A 232 -45.30 -9.09 11.33
C GLY A 232 -45.84 -9.14 12.79
N ASP A 233 -44.95 -9.15 13.76
CA ASP A 233 -45.29 -8.87 15.17
C ASP A 233 -45.11 -7.37 15.43
N ASP A 234 -46.21 -6.65 15.74
CA ASP A 234 -46.24 -5.20 15.88
C ASP A 234 -45.21 -4.66 16.88
N GLN A 235 -44.91 -5.41 17.97
CA GLN A 235 -43.93 -4.99 18.95
C GLN A 235 -42.47 -5.19 18.42
N ALA A 236 -42.22 -6.28 17.74
CA ALA A 236 -40.90 -6.56 17.16
C ALA A 236 -40.61 -5.62 15.99
N ASP A 237 -41.62 -5.36 15.14
CA ASP A 237 -41.48 -4.42 14.00
C ASP A 237 -41.27 -2.97 14.47
N LEU A 238 -41.85 -2.57 15.58
CA LEU A 238 -41.64 -1.24 16.17
C LEU A 238 -40.26 -1.10 16.82
N ALA A 239 -39.67 -2.19 17.31
CA ALA A 239 -38.37 -2.18 17.98
C ALA A 239 -37.18 -2.21 17.03
N CYS A 240 -37.37 -2.59 15.76
CA CYS A 240 -36.37 -2.65 14.68
C CYS A 240 -36.47 -1.48 13.72
#